data_cddeb33e6e4bb5c6021c140b65d769fc
#
_entry.id   cddeb33e6e4bb5c6021c140b65d769fc
#
_cell.length_a   1.000
_cell.length_b   1.000
_cell.length_c   1.000
_cell.angle_alpha   90.00
_cell.angle_beta   90.00
_cell.angle_gamma   90.00
#
_symmetry.space_group_name_H-M   'P 1'
#
loop_
_entity.id
_entity.type
_entity.pdbx_description
1 polymer ?
#
loop_
_entity_poly.entity_id
_entity_poly.type
_entity_poly.pdbx_seq_one_letter_code
_entity_poly.pdbx_strand_id
1 'polypeptide(L)'
;VKLAGKKCKICCTRKTIPNLRVIQKYAVKLGGGTNHRFNLSDEFLIKDNHIASSNIRDFVSLAIKNKKGRKITVEVDNLNQLRAIMGLKFNTVLFDNMNINNLKAGVKIAKKYYETEASGNINLKTVKSVAATGVDRISIGRITHSPSAIDLKLEI
;
A
#
# COMPACT_ATOMS: atom_id res chain seq x y z
N VAL A 1 -12.27 -0.27 7.76
CA VAL A 1 -12.98 0.29 6.61
C VAL A 1 -13.81 1.50 7.04
N LYS A 2 -14.76 1.38 7.98
CA LYS A 2 -15.65 2.49 8.39
C LYS A 2 -14.87 3.76 8.77
N LEU A 3 -13.77 3.66 9.51
CA LEU A 3 -12.95 4.81 9.95
C LEU A 3 -12.23 5.54 8.80
N ALA A 4 -11.93 4.86 7.70
CA ALA A 4 -11.30 5.47 6.53
C ALA A 4 -12.30 6.21 5.63
N GLY A 5 -13.59 5.96 5.81
CA GLY A 5 -14.65 6.55 4.99
C GLY A 5 -14.75 5.94 3.59
N LYS A 6 -15.71 6.43 2.80
CA LYS A 6 -16.04 5.87 1.47
C LYS A 6 -15.00 6.15 0.37
N LYS A 7 -14.16 7.18 0.56
CA LYS A 7 -13.22 7.66 -0.48
C LYS A 7 -11.85 6.98 -0.41
N CYS A 8 -11.52 6.29 0.69
CA CYS A 8 -10.23 5.66 0.90
C CYS A 8 -10.41 4.15 1.11
N LYS A 9 -9.71 3.36 0.31
CA LYS A 9 -9.76 1.89 0.39
C LYS A 9 -8.79 1.39 1.46
N ILE A 10 -9.22 0.44 2.28
CA ILE A 10 -8.34 -0.29 3.19
C ILE A 10 -7.86 -1.57 2.50
N CYS A 11 -6.56 -1.72 2.37
CA CYS A 11 -5.94 -2.87 1.71
C CYS A 11 -5.20 -3.77 2.71
N CYS A 12 -5.23 -5.08 2.48
CA CYS A 12 -4.29 -5.97 3.13
C CYS A 12 -2.89 -5.85 2.48
N THR A 13 -1.95 -6.65 2.96
CA THR A 13 -0.61 -6.79 2.39
C THR A 13 -0.33 -8.27 2.03
N ARG A 14 0.90 -8.59 1.65
CA ARG A 14 1.39 -9.97 1.55
C ARG A 14 1.91 -10.53 2.89
N LYS A 15 1.91 -9.72 3.95
CA LYS A 15 2.26 -10.17 5.31
C LYS A 15 1.09 -10.95 5.90
N THR A 16 1.04 -12.23 5.64
CA THR A 16 -0.02 -13.17 6.05
C THR A 16 0.58 -14.27 6.92
N ILE A 17 -0.25 -14.92 7.72
CA ILE A 17 0.16 -16.14 8.44
C ILE A 17 0.54 -17.21 7.41
N PRO A 18 1.65 -17.94 7.59
CA PRO A 18 2.05 -19.01 6.67
C PRO A 18 0.87 -19.96 6.38
N ASN A 19 0.72 -20.35 5.12
CA ASN A 19 -0.33 -21.21 4.58
C ASN A 19 -1.77 -20.68 4.66
N LEU A 20 -2.05 -19.54 5.34
CA LEU A 20 -3.40 -19.00 5.50
C LEU A 20 -3.72 -17.81 4.57
N ARG A 21 -2.85 -17.48 3.60
CA ARG A 21 -3.02 -16.28 2.76
C ARG A 21 -4.34 -16.25 2.00
N VAL A 22 -4.79 -17.38 1.46
CA VAL A 22 -6.06 -17.49 0.73
C VAL A 22 -7.22 -17.09 1.63
N ILE A 23 -7.30 -17.73 2.80
CA ILE A 23 -8.39 -17.52 3.77
C ILE A 23 -8.35 -16.09 4.32
N GLN A 24 -7.16 -15.59 4.67
CA GLN A 24 -7.03 -14.23 5.21
C GLN A 24 -7.40 -13.16 4.18
N LYS A 25 -7.00 -13.30 2.93
CA LYS A 25 -7.40 -12.37 1.87
C LYS A 25 -8.90 -12.46 1.56
N TYR A 26 -9.49 -13.63 1.65
CA TYR A 26 -10.93 -13.81 1.56
C TYR A 26 -11.65 -13.08 2.70
N ALA A 27 -11.20 -13.25 3.94
CA ALA A 27 -11.75 -12.56 5.10
C ALA A 27 -11.64 -11.02 4.99
N VAL A 28 -10.52 -10.49 4.46
CA VAL A 28 -10.38 -9.06 4.17
C VAL A 28 -11.46 -8.57 3.22
N LYS A 29 -11.76 -9.33 2.18
CA LYS A 29 -12.80 -9.00 1.20
C LYS A 29 -14.20 -8.99 1.84
N LEU A 30 -14.52 -10.00 2.65
CA LEU A 30 -15.79 -10.07 3.39
C LEU A 30 -15.94 -8.90 4.38
N GLY A 31 -14.83 -8.46 4.99
CA GLY A 31 -14.81 -7.29 5.88
C GLY A 31 -14.90 -5.94 5.15
N GLY A 32 -15.12 -5.93 3.83
CA GLY A 32 -15.22 -4.73 3.00
C GLY A 32 -13.86 -4.10 2.66
N GLY A 33 -12.75 -4.79 2.92
CA GLY A 33 -11.42 -4.37 2.51
C GLY A 33 -11.10 -4.75 1.07
N THR A 34 -9.95 -4.31 0.59
CA THR A 34 -9.43 -4.61 -0.75
C THR A 34 -8.16 -5.44 -0.64
N ASN A 35 -7.98 -6.39 -1.54
CA ASN A 35 -6.76 -7.17 -1.58
C ASN A 35 -5.66 -6.45 -2.37
N HIS A 36 -4.48 -6.38 -1.80
CA HIS A 36 -3.24 -6.10 -2.53
C HIS A 36 -2.79 -7.37 -3.27
N ARG A 37 -1.74 -7.27 -4.13
CA ARG A 37 -1.20 -8.40 -4.89
C ARG A 37 -1.12 -9.68 -4.05
N PHE A 38 -1.46 -10.81 -4.64
CA PHE A 38 -1.46 -12.10 -3.96
C PHE A 38 -0.04 -12.69 -3.87
N ASN A 39 0.70 -12.57 -4.96
CA ASN A 39 2.08 -13.06 -5.09
C ASN A 39 3.00 -11.99 -5.71
N LEU A 40 4.27 -12.34 -5.94
CA LEU A 40 5.27 -11.42 -6.50
C LEU A 40 5.10 -11.21 -8.01
N SER A 41 4.42 -12.12 -8.70
CA SER A 41 4.22 -12.05 -10.15
C SER A 41 3.04 -11.18 -10.57
N ASP A 42 2.10 -10.85 -9.67
CA ASP A 42 0.89 -10.09 -10.00
C ASP A 42 1.18 -8.63 -10.33
N GLU A 43 2.13 -8.04 -9.61
CA GLU A 43 2.42 -6.61 -9.67
C GLU A 43 3.87 -6.35 -9.24
N PHE A 44 4.55 -5.46 -9.93
CA PHE A 44 5.85 -4.95 -9.49
C PHE A 44 5.65 -4.01 -8.29
N LEU A 45 6.34 -4.28 -7.19
CA LEU A 45 6.47 -3.36 -6.07
C LEU A 45 7.95 -3.05 -5.89
N ILE A 46 8.33 -1.84 -6.27
CA ILE A 46 9.69 -1.32 -6.14
C ILE A 46 9.81 -0.74 -4.74
N LYS A 47 10.79 -1.20 -4.00
CA LYS A 47 11.05 -0.85 -2.60
C LYS A 47 12.44 -0.23 -2.44
N ASP A 48 12.67 0.38 -1.27
CA ASP A 48 13.95 0.93 -0.84
C ASP A 48 15.13 0.00 -1.07
N ASN A 49 15.01 -1.28 -0.68
CA ASN A 49 16.05 -2.29 -0.82
C ASN A 49 16.40 -2.63 -2.28
N HIS A 50 15.52 -2.37 -3.24
CA HIS A 50 15.82 -2.52 -4.66
C HIS A 50 16.66 -1.35 -5.21
N ILE A 51 16.68 -0.22 -4.50
CA ILE A 51 17.25 1.05 -4.96
C ILE A 51 18.62 1.32 -4.31
N ALA A 52 19.04 0.50 -3.32
CA ALA A 52 20.20 0.72 -2.44
C ALA A 52 21.53 1.02 -3.17
N SER A 53 21.65 0.69 -4.46
CA SER A 53 22.86 0.91 -5.28
C SER A 53 22.61 1.72 -6.56
N SER A 54 21.39 2.22 -6.80
CA SER A 54 21.03 2.88 -8.07
C SER A 54 20.09 4.07 -7.86
N ASN A 55 20.03 4.97 -8.84
CA ASN A 55 19.07 6.05 -8.85
C ASN A 55 17.65 5.48 -8.99
N ILE A 56 16.72 5.87 -8.10
CA ILE A 56 15.33 5.43 -8.12
C ILE A 56 14.66 5.62 -9.49
N ARG A 57 14.96 6.71 -10.19
CA ARG A 57 14.39 7.01 -11.50
C ARG A 57 14.81 6.00 -12.55
N ASP A 58 16.08 5.60 -12.56
CA ASP A 58 16.62 4.65 -13.52
C ASP A 58 16.04 3.25 -13.28
N PHE A 59 15.94 2.86 -12.01
CA PHE A 59 15.35 1.57 -11.65
C PHE A 59 13.86 1.50 -12.03
N VAL A 60 13.08 2.55 -11.76
CA VAL A 60 11.67 2.62 -12.16
C VAL A 60 11.55 2.59 -13.69
N SER A 61 12.42 3.28 -14.41
CA SER A 61 12.43 3.28 -15.88
C SER A 61 12.71 1.88 -16.45
N LEU A 62 13.63 1.14 -15.84
CA LEU A 62 13.91 -0.25 -16.20
C LEU A 62 12.70 -1.15 -15.93
N ALA A 63 12.04 -0.99 -14.79
CA ALA A 63 10.83 -1.74 -14.46
C ALA A 63 9.70 -1.46 -15.44
N ILE A 64 9.53 -0.21 -15.88
CA ILE A 64 8.53 0.17 -16.89
C ILE A 64 8.78 -0.54 -18.23
N LYS A 65 10.04 -0.65 -18.67
CA LYS A 65 10.40 -1.38 -19.90
C LYS A 65 10.07 -2.87 -19.81
N ASN A 66 10.17 -3.46 -18.61
CA ASN A 66 10.03 -4.91 -18.38
C ASN A 66 8.69 -5.34 -17.78
N LYS A 67 7.73 -4.44 -17.58
CA LYS A 67 6.48 -4.74 -16.86
C LYS A 67 5.56 -5.76 -17.52
N LYS A 68 5.66 -5.96 -18.84
CA LYS A 68 4.83 -6.93 -19.61
C LYS A 68 3.33 -6.84 -19.24
N GLY A 69 2.76 -5.63 -19.26
CA GLY A 69 1.35 -5.38 -18.91
C GLY A 69 1.02 -5.32 -17.42
N ARG A 70 1.93 -5.72 -16.52
CA ARG A 70 1.71 -5.69 -15.05
C ARG A 70 1.71 -4.26 -14.52
N LYS A 71 0.98 -4.06 -13.42
CA LYS A 71 1.02 -2.81 -12.66
C LYS A 71 2.38 -2.63 -11.97
N ILE A 72 2.75 -1.38 -11.76
CA ILE A 72 3.95 -0.99 -11.00
C ILE A 72 3.51 -0.07 -9.87
N THR A 73 3.82 -0.45 -8.65
CA THR A 73 3.78 0.39 -7.46
C THR A 73 5.20 0.76 -7.07
N VAL A 74 5.45 2.04 -6.83
CA VAL A 74 6.75 2.54 -6.39
C VAL A 74 6.64 3.06 -4.97
N GLU A 75 7.41 2.47 -4.06
CA GLU A 75 7.52 2.89 -2.66
C GLU A 75 8.51 4.06 -2.55
N VAL A 76 8.12 5.09 -1.80
CA VAL A 76 8.93 6.28 -1.53
C VAL A 76 8.86 6.63 -0.04
N ASP A 77 10.01 6.95 0.55
CA ASP A 77 10.15 7.29 1.97
C ASP A 77 10.12 8.81 2.22
N ASN A 78 10.29 9.60 1.17
CA ASN A 78 10.34 11.05 1.27
C ASN A 78 9.91 11.75 -0.04
N LEU A 79 9.70 13.08 0.06
CA LEU A 79 9.25 13.89 -1.07
C LEU A 79 10.31 14.07 -2.16
N ASN A 80 11.60 13.89 -1.87
CA ASN A 80 12.65 13.99 -2.88
C ASN A 80 12.62 12.78 -3.82
N GLN A 81 12.46 11.57 -3.25
CA GLN A 81 12.24 10.36 -4.05
C GLN A 81 10.97 10.49 -4.91
N LEU A 82 9.87 11.00 -4.33
CA LEU A 82 8.65 11.27 -5.10
C LEU A 82 8.93 12.18 -6.30
N ARG A 83 9.59 13.33 -6.09
CA ARG A 83 9.89 14.27 -7.17
C ARG A 83 10.77 13.65 -8.26
N ALA A 84 11.72 12.79 -7.88
CA ALA A 84 12.61 12.13 -8.83
C ALA A 84 11.88 11.20 -9.80
N ILE A 85 10.76 10.59 -9.40
CA ILE A 85 9.99 9.65 -10.23
C ILE A 85 8.81 10.29 -10.94
N MET A 86 8.52 11.57 -10.68
CA MET A 86 7.43 12.28 -11.37
C MET A 86 7.65 12.30 -12.89
N GLY A 87 6.54 12.15 -13.63
CA GLY A 87 6.54 12.08 -15.09
C GLY A 87 6.83 10.71 -15.69
N LEU A 88 7.24 9.70 -14.89
CA LEU A 88 7.37 8.32 -15.33
C LEU A 88 5.99 7.65 -15.42
N LYS A 89 5.80 6.71 -16.35
CA LYS A 89 4.50 6.03 -16.60
C LYS A 89 4.35 4.74 -15.79
N PHE A 90 4.02 4.87 -14.51
CA PHE A 90 3.67 3.74 -13.61
C PHE A 90 2.29 3.97 -12.96
N ASN A 91 1.83 3.08 -12.09
CA ASN A 91 0.43 3.07 -11.65
C ASN A 91 0.22 3.71 -10.28
N THR A 92 1.02 3.37 -9.28
CA THR A 92 0.77 3.73 -7.89
C THR A 92 2.03 4.24 -7.21
N VAL A 93 1.93 5.34 -6.46
CA VAL A 93 2.95 5.76 -5.48
C VAL A 93 2.52 5.27 -4.10
N LEU A 94 3.41 4.53 -3.44
CA LEU A 94 3.24 4.12 -2.06
C LEU A 94 4.16 4.95 -1.16
N PHE A 95 3.55 5.67 -0.24
CA PHE A 95 4.21 6.46 0.79
C PHE A 95 4.43 5.58 2.02
N ASP A 96 5.68 5.22 2.32
CA ASP A 96 5.99 4.38 3.46
C ASP A 96 6.43 5.20 4.67
N ASN A 97 5.80 4.93 5.81
CA ASN A 97 6.10 5.54 7.12
C ASN A 97 6.20 7.09 7.13
N MET A 98 5.54 7.78 6.22
CA MET A 98 5.54 9.25 6.20
C MET A 98 4.65 9.84 7.30
N ASN A 99 5.12 10.93 7.92
CA ASN A 99 4.25 11.73 8.79
C ASN A 99 3.10 12.38 8.00
N ILE A 100 2.04 12.78 8.71
CA ILE A 100 0.79 13.29 8.09
C ILE A 100 1.03 14.50 7.18
N ASN A 101 1.94 15.41 7.55
CA ASN A 101 2.23 16.62 6.77
C ASN A 101 2.90 16.27 5.44
N ASN A 102 3.93 15.42 5.48
CA ASN A 102 4.62 14.93 4.29
C ASN A 102 3.70 14.08 3.40
N LEU A 103 2.89 13.20 4.01
CA LEU A 103 1.91 12.41 3.28
C LEU A 103 0.90 13.30 2.55
N LYS A 104 0.34 14.31 3.21
CA LYS A 104 -0.60 15.26 2.60
C LYS A 104 0.05 16.03 1.45
N ALA A 105 1.29 16.48 1.61
CA ALA A 105 2.06 17.14 0.55
C ALA A 105 2.33 16.18 -0.63
N GLY A 106 2.75 14.94 -0.35
CA GLY A 106 2.99 13.92 -1.36
C GLY A 106 1.73 13.56 -2.15
N VAL A 107 0.60 13.37 -1.46
CA VAL A 107 -0.70 13.13 -2.10
C VAL A 107 -1.08 14.28 -3.03
N LYS A 108 -0.91 15.54 -2.60
CA LYS A 108 -1.19 16.72 -3.43
C LYS A 108 -0.37 16.75 -4.72
N ILE A 109 0.89 16.31 -4.66
CA ILE A 109 1.79 16.24 -5.82
C ILE A 109 1.40 15.07 -6.75
N ALA A 110 1.17 13.88 -6.18
CA ALA A 110 1.08 12.63 -6.93
C ALA A 110 -0.32 12.32 -7.48
N LYS A 111 -1.39 12.69 -6.77
CA LYS A 111 -2.77 12.23 -7.02
C LYS A 111 -3.31 12.55 -8.42
N LYS A 112 -2.79 13.57 -9.08
CA LYS A 112 -3.20 13.92 -10.45
C LYS A 112 -2.70 12.91 -11.49
N TYR A 113 -1.63 12.17 -11.16
CA TYR A 113 -0.90 11.32 -12.11
C TYR A 113 -0.92 9.84 -11.73
N TYR A 114 -1.06 9.53 -10.44
CA TYR A 114 -0.91 8.18 -9.87
C TYR A 114 -2.01 7.90 -8.86
N GLU A 115 -2.37 6.63 -8.72
CA GLU A 115 -3.06 6.17 -7.50
C GLU A 115 -2.10 6.34 -6.32
N THR A 116 -2.61 6.85 -5.19
CA THR A 116 -1.82 7.13 -3.99
C THR A 116 -2.13 6.11 -2.90
N GLU A 117 -1.07 5.56 -2.30
CA GLU A 117 -1.17 4.57 -1.24
C GLU A 117 -0.34 5.01 -0.03
N ALA A 118 -0.88 4.86 1.18
CA ALA A 118 -0.12 5.03 2.42
C ALA A 118 0.12 3.67 3.09
N SER A 119 1.33 3.48 3.62
CA SER A 119 1.77 2.29 4.33
C SER A 119 2.59 2.67 5.57
N GLY A 120 2.81 1.71 6.46
CA GLY A 120 3.69 1.85 7.63
C GLY A 120 2.95 2.21 8.93
N ASN A 121 2.98 1.30 9.89
CA ASN A 121 2.52 1.47 11.29
C ASN A 121 1.09 2.04 11.47
N ILE A 122 0.22 1.85 10.48
CA ILE A 122 -1.16 2.35 10.52
C ILE A 122 -2.04 1.39 11.34
N ASN A 123 -2.85 1.97 12.24
CA ASN A 123 -3.73 1.26 13.16
C ASN A 123 -5.06 2.00 13.33
N LEU A 124 -5.96 1.49 14.20
CA LEU A 124 -7.28 2.07 14.41
C LEU A 124 -7.24 3.54 14.91
N LYS A 125 -6.18 3.95 15.62
CA LYS A 125 -6.04 5.33 16.14
C LYS A 125 -5.59 6.29 15.04
N THR A 126 -4.80 5.82 14.07
CA THR A 126 -4.15 6.68 13.04
C THR A 126 -4.84 6.63 11.68
N VAL A 127 -5.61 5.57 11.37
CA VAL A 127 -6.23 5.37 10.04
C VAL A 127 -7.11 6.53 9.59
N LYS A 128 -7.83 7.18 10.51
CA LYS A 128 -8.72 8.31 10.19
C LYS A 128 -7.92 9.54 9.73
N SER A 129 -6.83 9.87 10.42
CA SER A 129 -5.96 11.00 10.05
C SER A 129 -5.20 10.73 8.75
N VAL A 130 -4.76 9.48 8.52
CA VAL A 130 -4.15 9.08 7.25
C VAL A 130 -5.15 9.21 6.10
N ALA A 131 -6.37 8.70 6.24
CA ALA A 131 -7.41 8.82 5.22
C ALA A 131 -7.78 10.29 4.92
N ALA A 132 -7.76 11.15 5.95
CA ALA A 132 -8.03 12.59 5.80
C ALA A 132 -6.98 13.35 4.97
N THR A 133 -5.80 12.76 4.70
CA THR A 133 -4.82 13.33 3.76
C THR A 133 -5.29 13.29 2.30
N GLY A 134 -6.34 12.53 2.02
CA GLY A 134 -6.89 12.35 0.68
C GLY A 134 -6.22 11.23 -0.12
N VAL A 135 -5.42 10.37 0.51
CA VAL A 135 -4.84 9.17 -0.11
C VAL A 135 -5.95 8.23 -0.60
N ASP A 136 -5.72 7.55 -1.74
CA ASP A 136 -6.75 6.72 -2.36
C ASP A 136 -6.89 5.36 -1.66
N ARG A 137 -5.79 4.81 -1.13
CA ARG A 137 -5.80 3.55 -0.39
C ARG A 137 -4.76 3.52 0.73
N ILE A 138 -5.03 2.70 1.73
CA ILE A 138 -4.17 2.50 2.89
C ILE A 138 -3.89 1.01 3.05
N SER A 139 -2.62 0.62 3.00
CA SER A 139 -2.19 -0.76 3.24
C SER A 139 -1.86 -1.00 4.71
N ILE A 140 -2.52 -1.98 5.31
CA ILE A 140 -2.40 -2.31 6.72
C ILE A 140 -2.06 -3.80 6.86
N GLY A 141 -0.80 -4.11 7.18
CA GLY A 141 -0.37 -5.51 7.38
C GLY A 141 -1.00 -6.16 8.61
N ARG A 142 -1.27 -5.37 9.65
CA ARG A 142 -1.82 -5.86 10.92
C ARG A 142 -3.16 -6.59 10.78
N ILE A 143 -3.96 -6.28 9.77
CA ILE A 143 -5.25 -6.95 9.53
C ILE A 143 -5.08 -8.41 9.08
N THR A 144 -3.89 -8.82 8.68
CA THR A 144 -3.62 -10.19 8.24
C THR A 144 -2.55 -10.90 9.09
N HIS A 145 -1.47 -10.21 9.49
CA HIS A 145 -0.41 -10.88 10.28
C HIS A 145 -0.65 -10.85 11.79
N SER A 146 -1.48 -9.94 12.31
CA SER A 146 -1.71 -9.76 13.75
C SER A 146 -3.16 -9.31 14.02
N PRO A 147 -4.19 -9.99 13.46
CA PRO A 147 -5.56 -9.71 13.83
C PRO A 147 -5.80 -10.16 15.26
N SER A 148 -6.65 -9.45 15.99
CA SER A 148 -7.12 -9.90 17.30
C SER A 148 -7.98 -11.16 17.12
N ALA A 149 -7.76 -12.16 17.96
CA ALA A 149 -8.61 -13.33 17.99
C ALA A 149 -10.04 -12.96 18.43
N ILE A 150 -11.02 -13.61 17.81
CA ILE A 150 -12.41 -13.53 18.24
C ILE A 150 -12.62 -14.71 19.20
N ASP A 151 -13.18 -14.45 20.37
CA ASP A 151 -13.53 -15.48 21.34
C ASP A 151 -14.77 -16.23 20.83
N LEU A 152 -14.53 -17.41 20.30
CA LEU A 152 -15.58 -18.31 19.80
C LEU A 152 -15.64 -19.54 20.71
N LYS A 153 -16.84 -19.87 21.20
CA LYS A 153 -17.13 -21.06 21.98
C LYS A 153 -18.09 -21.95 21.21
N LEU A 154 -17.79 -23.24 21.14
CA LEU A 154 -18.74 -24.26 20.70
C LEU A 154 -19.41 -24.86 21.95
N GLU A 155 -20.70 -24.74 22.01
CA GLU A 155 -21.52 -25.42 23.02
C GLU A 155 -22.25 -26.59 22.35
N ILE A 156 -22.09 -27.80 22.94
CA ILE A 156 -22.73 -29.06 22.49
C ILE A 156 -23.79 -29.44 23.51
#